data_5a9d239ce850c26aef506d5fd4f2ac23
#
_entry.id   5a9d239ce850c26aef506d5fd4f2ac23
#
_cell.length_a   1.000
_cell.length_b   1.000
_cell.length_c   1.000
_cell.angle_alpha   90.00
_cell.angle_beta   90.00
_cell.angle_gamma   90.00
#
_symmetry.space_group_name_H-M   'P 1'
#
loop_
_entity.id
_entity.type
_entity.pdbx_description
1 polymer ?
#
loop_
_entity_poly.entity_id
_entity_poly.type
_entity_poly.pdbx_seq_one_letter_code
_entity_poly.pdbx_strand_id
1 'polypeptide(L)'
;MNEKCTVRRAFVASGQVQGVGFRPFVYRLAHEGGLTGTVGNTSEGVRMEVQGAEAEVRRFGQRLQAELPPLARLTGLKEEELPPVAQEDAFAIVQSSGHAGHSVLVSPDVGVCADCLADMADPQNPRYNYPFTNCTNCGPRYTITRSIPYDRAVTSMSCFPLCPRCAAEYANPADRRFHAQHVACPVCGPTLWFVGKEDAAAGRTCPQWVSVQDKEALTRLALERSGQVLLDGG
;
A
#
# COMPACT_ATOMS: atom_id res chain seq x y z
N MET A 1 -26.32 33.63 13.61
CA MET A 1 -25.05 32.83 13.61
C MET A 1 -25.48 31.37 13.61
N ASN A 2 -25.38 30.68 12.46
CA ASN A 2 -25.69 29.27 12.40
C ASN A 2 -24.53 28.54 13.12
N GLU A 3 -24.77 28.04 14.32
CA GLU A 3 -23.90 27.02 14.91
C GLU A 3 -23.86 25.84 13.93
N LYS A 4 -22.73 25.65 13.27
CA LYS A 4 -22.53 24.48 12.43
C LYS A 4 -22.63 23.26 13.34
N CYS A 5 -23.75 22.55 13.28
CA CYS A 5 -23.93 21.31 14.03
C CYS A 5 -22.81 20.36 13.66
N THR A 6 -21.89 20.10 14.59
CA THR A 6 -20.82 19.13 14.42
C THR A 6 -21.40 17.75 14.66
N VAL A 7 -21.29 16.89 13.67
CA VAL A 7 -21.72 15.48 13.74
C VAL A 7 -20.51 14.56 13.62
N ARG A 8 -20.62 13.36 14.18
CA ARG A 8 -19.66 12.28 14.01
C ARG A 8 -20.34 11.04 13.48
N ARG A 9 -19.77 10.42 12.47
CA ARG A 9 -20.24 9.14 11.92
C ARG A 9 -19.12 8.15 11.75
N ALA A 10 -19.42 6.88 12.04
CA ALA A 10 -18.59 5.76 11.67
C ALA A 10 -19.07 5.17 10.35
N PHE A 11 -18.12 4.80 9.49
CA PHE A 11 -18.36 4.02 8.28
C PHE A 11 -17.53 2.75 8.35
N VAL A 12 -18.13 1.62 7.96
CA VAL A 12 -17.43 0.34 7.80
C VAL A 12 -17.58 -0.11 6.35
N ALA A 13 -16.48 -0.03 5.62
CA ALA A 13 -16.40 -0.46 4.22
C ALA A 13 -15.95 -1.90 4.14
N SER A 14 -16.74 -2.74 3.49
CA SER A 14 -16.45 -4.16 3.24
C SER A 14 -16.17 -4.41 1.75
N GLY A 15 -15.43 -5.47 1.43
CA GLY A 15 -15.05 -5.84 0.08
C GLY A 15 -13.54 -5.78 -0.16
N GLN A 16 -13.13 -5.48 -1.40
CA GLN A 16 -11.72 -5.30 -1.75
C GLN A 16 -11.28 -3.86 -1.42
N VAL A 17 -10.97 -3.60 -0.14
CA VAL A 17 -10.66 -2.28 0.39
C VAL A 17 -9.31 -2.22 1.12
N GLN A 18 -8.58 -3.32 1.22
CA GLN A 18 -7.25 -3.34 1.84
C GLN A 18 -6.16 -3.55 0.79
N GLY A 19 -5.01 -2.85 0.94
CA GLY A 19 -3.89 -2.91 0.01
C GLY A 19 -4.10 -2.24 -1.35
N VAL A 20 -5.25 -1.61 -1.58
CA VAL A 20 -5.66 -0.97 -2.85
C VAL A 20 -5.66 0.57 -2.77
N GLY A 21 -4.91 1.14 -1.84
CA GLY A 21 -4.85 2.59 -1.66
C GLY A 21 -6.08 3.20 -0.97
N PHE A 22 -6.94 2.39 -0.36
CA PHE A 22 -8.20 2.85 0.22
C PHE A 22 -7.98 3.78 1.44
N ARG A 23 -7.10 3.45 2.40
CA ARG A 23 -6.77 4.32 3.54
C ARG A 23 -6.21 5.69 3.10
N PRO A 24 -5.21 5.77 2.20
CA PRO A 24 -4.76 7.02 1.59
C PRO A 24 -5.88 7.83 0.91
N PHE A 25 -6.76 7.17 0.21
CA PHE A 25 -7.92 7.79 -0.45
C PHE A 25 -8.87 8.41 0.59
N VAL A 26 -9.26 7.67 1.62
CA VAL A 26 -10.10 8.16 2.73
C VAL A 26 -9.46 9.35 3.42
N TYR A 27 -8.16 9.28 3.70
CA TYR A 27 -7.40 10.38 4.30
C TYR A 27 -7.51 11.66 3.46
N ARG A 28 -7.31 11.57 2.13
CA ARG A 28 -7.44 12.73 1.24
C ARG A 28 -8.84 13.30 1.24
N LEU A 29 -9.88 12.44 1.13
CA LEU A 29 -11.28 12.89 1.18
C LEU A 29 -11.61 13.65 2.46
N ALA A 30 -11.16 13.13 3.61
CA ALA A 30 -11.39 13.76 4.90
C ALA A 30 -10.66 15.12 4.99
N HIS A 31 -9.41 15.17 4.54
CA HIS A 31 -8.61 16.40 4.54
C HIS A 31 -9.20 17.48 3.64
N GLU A 32 -9.63 17.13 2.43
CA GLU A 32 -10.31 18.05 1.49
C GLU A 32 -11.65 18.58 2.04
N GLY A 33 -12.36 17.75 2.82
CA GLY A 33 -13.61 18.13 3.51
C GLY A 33 -13.41 18.89 4.82
N GLY A 34 -12.16 19.11 5.26
CA GLY A 34 -11.87 19.71 6.57
C GLY A 34 -12.45 18.90 7.74
N LEU A 35 -12.48 17.56 7.59
CA LEU A 35 -12.99 16.61 8.58
C LEU A 35 -11.89 16.13 9.50
N THR A 36 -12.23 15.83 10.75
CA THR A 36 -11.37 15.18 11.74
C THR A 36 -11.78 13.72 11.93
N GLY A 37 -10.94 12.90 12.55
CA GLY A 37 -11.26 11.50 12.82
C GLY A 37 -10.16 10.52 12.49
N THR A 38 -10.54 9.29 12.16
CA THR A 38 -9.58 8.21 11.95
C THR A 38 -10.01 7.24 10.84
N VAL A 39 -9.01 6.57 10.24
CA VAL A 39 -9.23 5.42 9.36
C VAL A 39 -8.24 4.30 9.71
N GLY A 40 -8.73 3.07 9.81
CA GLY A 40 -7.93 1.89 10.10
C GLY A 40 -8.48 0.63 9.43
N ASN A 41 -7.59 -0.33 9.16
CA ASN A 41 -8.02 -1.65 8.72
C ASN A 41 -8.53 -2.46 9.92
N THR A 42 -9.54 -3.28 9.66
CA THR A 42 -10.10 -4.25 10.60
C THR A 42 -10.20 -5.63 9.95
N SER A 43 -10.57 -6.65 10.69
CA SER A 43 -10.88 -7.98 10.14
C SER A 43 -12.11 -8.01 9.24
N GLU A 44 -12.97 -6.99 9.30
CA GLU A 44 -14.21 -6.89 8.52
C GLU A 44 -14.07 -5.99 7.28
N GLY A 45 -12.98 -5.23 7.19
CA GLY A 45 -12.76 -4.26 6.11
C GLY A 45 -11.97 -3.04 6.56
N VAL A 46 -12.49 -1.85 6.30
CA VAL A 46 -11.91 -0.58 6.73
C VAL A 46 -12.94 0.19 7.55
N ARG A 47 -12.59 0.52 8.80
CA ARG A 47 -13.39 1.38 9.67
C ARG A 47 -12.87 2.81 9.56
N MET A 48 -13.80 3.73 9.39
CA MET A 48 -13.55 5.18 9.36
C MET A 48 -14.47 5.84 10.38
N GLU A 49 -13.94 6.78 11.12
CA GLU A 49 -14.74 7.69 11.94
C GLU A 49 -14.45 9.10 11.47
N VAL A 50 -15.49 9.84 11.10
CA VAL A 50 -15.36 11.20 10.56
C VAL A 50 -16.24 12.16 11.33
N GLN A 51 -15.70 13.33 11.63
CA GLN A 51 -16.36 14.38 12.39
C GLN A 51 -16.19 15.73 11.70
N GLY A 52 -17.26 16.52 11.69
CA GLY A 52 -17.27 17.86 11.13
C GLY A 52 -18.67 18.39 10.90
N ALA A 53 -18.82 19.40 10.03
CA ALA A 53 -20.11 19.91 9.65
C ALA A 53 -20.95 18.83 8.95
N GLU A 54 -22.24 18.73 9.28
CA GLU A 54 -23.12 17.67 8.76
C GLU A 54 -23.10 17.56 7.22
N ALA A 55 -23.10 18.70 6.52
CA ALA A 55 -23.04 18.72 5.06
C ALA A 55 -21.76 18.07 4.52
N GLU A 56 -20.61 18.30 5.16
CA GLU A 56 -19.32 17.76 4.74
C GLU A 56 -19.19 16.26 5.08
N VAL A 57 -19.70 15.83 6.24
CA VAL A 57 -19.73 14.39 6.60
C VAL A 57 -20.63 13.62 5.64
N ARG A 58 -21.77 14.16 5.25
CA ARG A 58 -22.66 13.57 4.24
C ARG A 58 -22.00 13.53 2.86
N ARG A 59 -21.34 14.62 2.45
CA ARG A 59 -20.58 14.70 1.19
C ARG A 59 -19.44 13.67 1.15
N PHE A 60 -18.75 13.49 2.27
CA PHE A 60 -17.72 12.47 2.41
C PHE A 60 -18.27 11.05 2.10
N GLY A 61 -19.40 10.67 2.70
CA GLY A 61 -20.04 9.37 2.43
C GLY A 61 -20.45 9.17 0.97
N GLN A 62 -20.90 10.23 0.27
CA GLN A 62 -21.21 10.20 -1.16
C GLN A 62 -19.94 10.02 -2.01
N ARG A 63 -18.90 10.81 -1.75
CA ARG A 63 -17.61 10.75 -2.46
C ARG A 63 -16.90 9.44 -2.23
N LEU A 64 -17.00 8.86 -1.02
CA LEU A 64 -16.44 7.57 -0.68
C LEU A 64 -16.90 6.46 -1.62
N GLN A 65 -18.12 6.51 -2.11
CA GLN A 65 -18.69 5.54 -3.06
C GLN A 65 -18.43 5.92 -4.53
N ALA A 66 -18.37 7.20 -4.84
CA ALA A 66 -18.28 7.71 -6.22
C ALA A 66 -16.82 7.74 -6.76
N GLU A 67 -15.83 7.92 -5.87
CA GLU A 67 -14.44 8.24 -6.25
C GLU A 67 -13.45 7.12 -5.85
N LEU A 68 -13.90 5.86 -5.84
CA LEU A 68 -13.07 4.72 -5.40
C LEU A 68 -11.74 4.63 -6.14
N PRO A 69 -10.65 4.25 -5.44
CA PRO A 69 -9.40 3.87 -6.10
C PRO A 69 -9.61 2.78 -7.15
N PRO A 70 -8.80 2.74 -8.22
CA PRO A 70 -9.05 1.87 -9.39
C PRO A 70 -9.26 0.39 -9.07
N LEU A 71 -8.57 -0.12 -8.05
CA LEU A 71 -8.64 -1.52 -7.62
C LEU A 71 -9.63 -1.76 -6.48
N ALA A 72 -10.16 -0.71 -5.87
CA ALA A 72 -11.11 -0.86 -4.77
C ALA A 72 -12.48 -1.32 -5.27
N ARG A 73 -13.12 -2.21 -4.52
CA ARG A 73 -14.48 -2.68 -4.78
C ARG A 73 -15.22 -2.78 -3.44
N LEU A 74 -16.28 -2.01 -3.29
CA LEU A 74 -17.18 -2.09 -2.14
C LEU A 74 -18.24 -3.17 -2.38
N THR A 75 -18.38 -4.06 -1.41
CA THR A 75 -19.51 -4.99 -1.32
C THR A 75 -20.54 -4.56 -0.30
N GLY A 76 -20.16 -3.66 0.61
CA GLY A 76 -21.04 -3.05 1.60
C GLY A 76 -20.40 -1.80 2.22
N LEU A 77 -21.27 -0.88 2.63
CA LEU A 77 -20.92 0.30 3.42
C LEU A 77 -21.97 0.45 4.52
N LYS A 78 -21.55 0.24 5.76
CA LYS A 78 -22.41 0.49 6.94
C LYS A 78 -22.08 1.86 7.49
N GLU A 79 -23.11 2.57 7.96
CA GLU A 79 -23.00 3.90 8.56
C GLU A 79 -23.67 3.87 9.94
N GLU A 80 -23.06 4.51 10.93
CA GLU A 80 -23.52 4.59 12.29
C GLU A 80 -23.26 6.01 12.84
N GLU A 81 -24.23 6.59 13.53
CA GLU A 81 -24.03 7.87 14.23
C GLU A 81 -23.26 7.64 15.53
N LEU A 82 -22.28 8.50 15.78
CA LEU A 82 -21.48 8.49 17.00
C LEU A 82 -21.58 9.85 17.72
N PRO A 83 -21.38 9.86 19.05
CA PRO A 83 -21.23 11.14 19.74
C PRO A 83 -19.96 11.85 19.30
N PRO A 84 -20.01 13.19 19.08
CA PRO A 84 -18.83 13.98 18.78
C PRO A 84 -17.76 13.88 19.87
N VAL A 85 -16.49 13.86 19.44
CA VAL A 85 -15.32 13.88 20.33
C VAL A 85 -14.80 15.30 20.45
N ALA A 86 -14.70 15.78 21.68
CA ALA A 86 -14.14 17.12 21.95
C ALA A 86 -12.63 17.13 21.68
N GLN A 87 -12.12 18.24 21.13
CA GLN A 87 -10.69 18.47 20.90
C GLN A 87 -10.03 17.51 19.89
N GLU A 88 -10.80 16.87 19.01
CA GLU A 88 -10.26 16.16 17.88
C GLU A 88 -9.93 17.18 16.76
N ASP A 89 -8.67 17.38 16.45
CA ASP A 89 -8.16 18.47 15.59
C ASP A 89 -7.58 17.99 14.24
N ALA A 90 -7.44 16.66 14.05
CA ALA A 90 -6.84 16.09 12.86
C ALA A 90 -7.54 14.81 12.40
N PHE A 91 -7.34 14.47 11.14
CA PHE A 91 -7.68 13.16 10.60
C PHE A 91 -6.41 12.30 10.52
N ALA A 92 -6.47 11.05 11.01
CA ALA A 92 -5.31 10.18 11.09
C ALA A 92 -5.55 8.78 10.52
N ILE A 93 -4.52 8.19 9.90
CA ILE A 93 -4.48 6.76 9.62
C ILE A 93 -3.97 6.05 10.87
N VAL A 94 -4.82 5.25 11.49
CA VAL A 94 -4.47 4.51 12.71
C VAL A 94 -4.00 3.08 12.42
N GLN A 95 -3.32 2.50 13.40
CA GLN A 95 -2.89 1.11 13.34
C GLN A 95 -4.10 0.18 13.17
N SER A 96 -3.93 -0.86 12.36
CA SER A 96 -4.98 -1.85 12.13
C SER A 96 -5.34 -2.60 13.42
N SER A 97 -6.62 -2.80 13.64
CA SER A 97 -7.15 -3.60 14.75
C SER A 97 -7.67 -4.92 14.20
N GLY A 98 -7.17 -6.06 14.72
CA GLY A 98 -7.61 -7.40 14.33
C GLY A 98 -8.23 -8.13 15.50
N HIS A 99 -9.48 -8.61 15.33
CA HIS A 99 -10.04 -9.68 16.14
C HIS A 99 -10.24 -10.90 15.24
N ALA A 100 -10.25 -12.11 15.80
CA ALA A 100 -10.43 -13.37 15.07
C ALA A 100 -11.78 -13.41 14.35
N GLY A 101 -11.75 -13.28 13.02
CA GLY A 101 -12.91 -13.30 12.13
C GLY A 101 -12.51 -12.70 10.79
N HIS A 102 -12.44 -13.52 9.72
CA HIS A 102 -11.91 -13.07 8.43
C HIS A 102 -13.03 -12.94 7.41
N SER A 103 -13.45 -11.70 7.10
CA SER A 103 -14.35 -11.43 5.97
C SER A 103 -13.71 -10.54 4.88
N VAL A 104 -12.41 -10.20 5.05
CA VAL A 104 -11.69 -9.35 4.09
C VAL A 104 -11.22 -10.18 2.90
N LEU A 105 -11.58 -9.73 1.70
CA LEU A 105 -11.06 -10.28 0.46
C LEU A 105 -9.63 -9.77 0.22
N VAL A 106 -8.65 -10.67 0.23
CA VAL A 106 -7.30 -10.36 -0.25
C VAL A 106 -7.32 -10.38 -1.76
N SER A 107 -7.00 -9.24 -2.37
CA SER A 107 -6.87 -9.16 -3.82
C SER A 107 -5.73 -10.05 -4.32
N PRO A 108 -5.90 -10.75 -5.45
CA PRO A 108 -4.77 -11.39 -6.13
C PRO A 108 -3.75 -10.34 -6.57
N ASP A 109 -2.55 -10.78 -6.92
CA ASP A 109 -1.52 -9.92 -7.49
C ASP A 109 -2.02 -9.30 -8.79
N VAL A 110 -1.79 -7.99 -8.94
CA VAL A 110 -2.12 -7.21 -10.14
C VAL A 110 -0.81 -6.76 -10.78
N GLY A 111 -0.83 -6.56 -12.08
CA GLY A 111 0.32 -6.06 -12.83
C GLY A 111 0.80 -4.70 -12.35
N VAL A 112 2.06 -4.38 -12.64
CA VAL A 112 2.68 -3.10 -12.32
C VAL A 112 1.96 -1.99 -13.08
N CYS A 113 1.61 -0.88 -12.42
CA CYS A 113 0.95 0.26 -13.07
C CYS A 113 1.92 1.06 -13.97
N ALA A 114 1.36 1.84 -14.91
CA ALA A 114 2.13 2.63 -15.87
C ALA A 114 3.14 3.57 -15.19
N ASP A 115 2.77 4.22 -14.08
CA ASP A 115 3.67 5.11 -13.34
C ASP A 115 4.88 4.37 -12.76
N CYS A 116 4.67 3.15 -12.24
CA CYS A 116 5.76 2.34 -11.72
C CYS A 116 6.64 1.77 -12.84
N LEU A 117 6.07 1.47 -14.01
CA LEU A 117 6.84 1.12 -15.20
C LEU A 117 7.70 2.31 -15.67
N ALA A 118 7.15 3.52 -15.67
CA ALA A 118 7.89 4.74 -15.98
C ALA A 118 9.04 4.97 -15.00
N ASP A 119 8.82 4.79 -13.68
CA ASP A 119 9.90 4.88 -12.69
C ASP A 119 11.03 3.88 -12.97
N MET A 120 10.70 2.64 -13.35
CA MET A 120 11.69 1.61 -13.65
C MET A 120 12.44 1.87 -14.97
N ALA A 121 11.84 2.59 -15.90
CA ALA A 121 12.45 2.93 -17.19
C ALA A 121 13.30 4.20 -17.14
N ASP A 122 13.12 5.08 -16.15
CA ASP A 122 13.83 6.34 -16.03
C ASP A 122 15.20 6.18 -15.34
N PRO A 123 16.32 6.38 -16.05
CA PRO A 123 17.67 6.28 -15.46
C PRO A 123 17.94 7.28 -14.32
N GLN A 124 17.15 8.36 -14.20
CA GLN A 124 17.28 9.34 -13.11
C GLN A 124 16.49 8.93 -11.88
N ASN A 125 15.61 7.94 -12.00
CA ASN A 125 14.77 7.47 -10.88
C ASN A 125 15.57 6.51 -9.99
N PRO A 126 15.48 6.64 -8.66
CA PRO A 126 16.14 5.73 -7.72
C PRO A 126 15.65 4.29 -7.78
N ARG A 127 14.59 4.01 -8.54
CA ARG A 127 14.05 2.66 -8.80
C ARG A 127 14.30 2.20 -10.25
N TYR A 128 15.22 2.86 -10.95
CA TYR A 128 15.63 2.43 -12.28
C TYR A 128 16.01 0.94 -12.27
N ASN A 129 15.42 0.17 -13.19
CA ASN A 129 15.61 -1.29 -13.28
C ASN A 129 15.31 -2.08 -12.00
N TYR A 130 14.58 -1.52 -11.02
CA TYR A 130 14.28 -2.24 -9.79
C TYR A 130 12.97 -3.03 -9.92
N PRO A 131 12.99 -4.38 -9.97
CA PRO A 131 11.84 -5.22 -10.33
C PRO A 131 10.72 -5.25 -9.27
N PHE A 132 11.04 -4.88 -8.01
CA PHE A 132 10.06 -4.85 -6.92
C PHE A 132 9.45 -3.43 -6.73
N THR A 133 9.53 -2.59 -7.76
CA THR A 133 8.91 -1.26 -7.76
C THR A 133 7.39 -1.36 -7.71
N ASN A 134 6.77 -0.60 -6.83
CA ASN A 134 5.34 -0.60 -6.60
C ASN A 134 4.83 0.70 -5.99
N CYS A 135 3.50 0.87 -5.97
CA CYS A 135 2.79 1.93 -5.27
C CYS A 135 1.38 1.45 -4.87
N THR A 136 0.54 2.32 -4.30
CA THR A 136 -0.83 1.95 -3.91
C THR A 136 -1.72 1.57 -5.10
N ASN A 137 -1.47 2.12 -6.30
CA ASN A 137 -2.22 1.80 -7.53
C ASN A 137 -1.88 0.41 -8.10
N CYS A 138 -0.73 -0.19 -7.72
CA CYS A 138 -0.38 -1.56 -8.09
C CYS A 138 -1.13 -2.62 -7.28
N GLY A 139 -1.89 -2.21 -6.27
CA GLY A 139 -2.60 -3.13 -5.36
C GLY A 139 -1.68 -3.90 -4.41
N PRO A 140 -2.26 -4.77 -3.58
CA PRO A 140 -1.52 -5.61 -2.66
C PRO A 140 -0.73 -6.68 -3.39
N ARG A 141 0.12 -7.39 -2.65
CA ARG A 141 0.80 -8.61 -3.13
C ARG A 141 0.36 -9.77 -2.25
N TYR A 142 -0.49 -10.63 -2.80
CA TYR A 142 -0.98 -11.82 -2.13
C TYR A 142 0.19 -12.73 -1.70
N THR A 143 1.16 -12.91 -2.61
CA THR A 143 2.33 -13.77 -2.43
C THR A 143 3.22 -13.42 -1.24
N ILE A 144 3.18 -12.16 -0.75
CA ILE A 144 3.94 -11.73 0.44
C ILE A 144 3.09 -11.67 1.71
N THR A 145 1.78 -11.85 1.62
CA THR A 145 0.85 -11.70 2.75
C THR A 145 0.92 -12.92 3.66
N ARG A 146 1.12 -12.71 4.95
CA ARG A 146 1.17 -13.77 5.98
C ARG A 146 -0.15 -13.86 6.76
N SER A 147 -0.79 -12.72 7.00
CA SER A 147 -2.08 -12.64 7.69
C SER A 147 -2.81 -11.35 7.33
N ILE A 148 -4.05 -11.24 7.82
CA ILE A 148 -4.91 -10.05 7.70
C ILE A 148 -5.04 -9.42 9.10
N PRO A 149 -5.17 -8.10 9.18
CA PRO A 149 -5.29 -7.08 8.12
C PRO A 149 -4.00 -6.84 7.33
N TYR A 150 -4.11 -6.39 6.06
CA TYR A 150 -2.96 -6.17 5.18
C TYR A 150 -2.11 -4.97 5.63
N ASP A 151 -1.08 -5.25 6.40
CA ASP A 151 -0.10 -4.28 6.87
C ASP A 151 1.33 -4.83 6.73
N ARG A 152 2.33 -3.93 6.56
CA ARG A 152 3.74 -4.31 6.35
C ARG A 152 4.26 -5.30 7.40
N ALA A 153 3.88 -5.10 8.67
CA ALA A 153 4.31 -5.95 9.79
C ALA A 153 3.89 -7.42 9.64
N VAL A 154 2.77 -7.69 8.94
CA VAL A 154 2.25 -9.03 8.70
C VAL A 154 2.44 -9.50 7.25
N THR A 155 3.45 -8.96 6.58
CA THR A 155 3.93 -9.41 5.26
C THR A 155 5.39 -9.86 5.35
N SER A 156 5.90 -10.52 4.29
CA SER A 156 7.33 -10.84 4.19
C SER A 156 8.21 -9.58 4.08
N MET A 157 7.63 -8.40 3.83
CA MET A 157 8.34 -7.12 3.83
C MET A 157 8.70 -6.60 5.23
N SER A 158 8.21 -7.22 6.29
CA SER A 158 8.53 -6.85 7.68
C SER A 158 10.04 -6.91 8.00
N CYS A 159 10.79 -7.80 7.34
CA CYS A 159 12.24 -7.91 7.50
C CYS A 159 13.05 -6.86 6.71
N PHE A 160 12.40 -5.98 5.93
CA PHE A 160 13.02 -4.92 5.15
C PHE A 160 12.65 -3.56 5.72
N PRO A 161 13.41 -3.00 6.69
CA PRO A 161 13.16 -1.67 7.24
C PRO A 161 13.29 -0.61 6.14
N LEU A 162 12.40 0.39 6.15
CA LEU A 162 12.40 1.44 5.15
C LEU A 162 13.66 2.32 5.29
N CYS A 163 14.32 2.62 4.17
CA CYS A 163 15.33 3.65 4.12
C CYS A 163 14.68 5.05 4.27
N PRO A 164 15.46 6.12 4.59
CA PRO A 164 14.90 7.46 4.80
C PRO A 164 14.01 7.96 3.65
N ARG A 165 14.39 7.69 2.39
CA ARG A 165 13.57 8.05 1.22
C ARG A 165 12.24 7.32 1.21
N CYS A 166 12.24 5.98 1.31
CA CYS A 166 11.01 5.20 1.30
C CYS A 166 10.12 5.51 2.51
N ALA A 167 10.72 5.85 3.66
CA ALA A 167 9.98 6.30 4.84
C ALA A 167 9.30 7.65 4.60
N ALA A 168 9.99 8.60 3.95
CA ALA A 168 9.41 9.90 3.58
C ALA A 168 8.26 9.75 2.58
N GLU A 169 8.42 8.95 1.52
CA GLU A 169 7.34 8.64 0.56
C GLU A 169 6.15 7.96 1.25
N TYR A 170 6.42 7.01 2.16
CA TYR A 170 5.40 6.29 2.92
C TYR A 170 4.59 7.20 3.84
N ALA A 171 5.20 8.23 4.40
CA ALA A 171 4.58 9.18 5.31
C ALA A 171 3.95 10.39 4.61
N ASN A 172 4.23 10.63 3.32
CA ASN A 172 3.76 11.81 2.58
C ASN A 172 2.41 11.58 1.92
N PRO A 173 1.32 12.26 2.35
CA PRO A 173 -0.02 12.13 1.76
C PRO A 173 -0.11 12.48 0.28
N ALA A 174 0.82 13.31 -0.24
CA ALA A 174 0.88 13.69 -1.64
C ALA A 174 1.59 12.64 -2.51
N ASP A 175 2.28 11.66 -1.92
CA ASP A 175 3.00 10.62 -2.65
C ASP A 175 2.09 9.43 -2.97
N ARG A 176 2.22 8.86 -4.17
CA ARG A 176 1.48 7.63 -4.56
C ARG A 176 1.92 6.39 -3.79
N ARG A 177 3.00 6.48 -2.99
CA ARG A 177 3.47 5.44 -2.06
C ARG A 177 3.05 5.68 -0.61
N PHE A 178 2.21 6.69 -0.38
CA PHE A 178 1.64 6.96 0.94
C PHE A 178 0.94 5.70 1.48
N HIS A 179 1.44 5.18 2.61
CA HIS A 179 0.98 3.92 3.22
C HIS A 179 0.99 2.68 2.28
N ALA A 180 1.82 2.68 1.22
CA ALA A 180 2.03 1.49 0.40
C ALA A 180 2.81 0.43 1.20
N GLN A 181 2.12 -0.59 1.71
CA GLN A 181 2.67 -1.55 2.69
C GLN A 181 3.88 -2.34 2.17
N HIS A 182 3.97 -2.52 0.87
CA HIS A 182 5.05 -3.25 0.20
C HIS A 182 6.09 -2.34 -0.46
N VAL A 183 6.07 -1.02 -0.17
CA VAL A 183 7.05 -0.07 -0.74
C VAL A 183 8.49 -0.51 -0.48
N ALA A 184 9.32 -0.41 -1.51
CA ALA A 184 10.73 -0.75 -1.49
C ALA A 184 11.51 0.04 -2.56
N CYS A 185 12.84 0.03 -2.44
CA CYS A 185 13.78 0.47 -3.44
C CYS A 185 15.06 -0.41 -3.37
N PRO A 186 16.02 -0.30 -4.29
CA PRO A 186 17.25 -1.10 -4.23
C PRO A 186 17.99 -1.04 -2.90
N VAL A 187 17.90 0.11 -2.19
CA VAL A 187 18.59 0.30 -0.89
C VAL A 187 17.97 -0.54 0.22
N CYS A 188 16.63 -0.58 0.31
CA CYS A 188 15.92 -1.13 1.47
C CYS A 188 15.04 -2.35 1.16
N GLY A 189 14.94 -2.78 -0.08
CA GLY A 189 14.09 -3.90 -0.47
C GLY A 189 14.84 -5.17 -0.87
N PRO A 190 14.11 -6.17 -1.34
CA PRO A 190 14.67 -7.41 -1.84
C PRO A 190 15.67 -7.21 -2.98
N THR A 191 16.54 -8.19 -3.17
CA THR A 191 17.51 -8.23 -4.27
C THR A 191 17.20 -9.42 -5.16
N LEU A 192 17.28 -9.23 -6.48
CA LEU A 192 17.19 -10.29 -7.46
C LEU A 192 18.60 -10.71 -7.90
N TRP A 193 18.83 -12.00 -8.03
CA TRP A 193 20.06 -12.57 -8.62
C TRP A 193 19.72 -13.80 -9.46
N PHE A 194 20.60 -14.13 -10.37
CA PHE A 194 20.49 -15.32 -11.21
C PHE A 194 21.42 -16.42 -10.70
N VAL A 195 20.92 -17.65 -10.66
CA VAL A 195 21.71 -18.85 -10.32
C VAL A 195 21.59 -19.82 -11.49
N GLY A 196 22.70 -20.03 -12.21
CA GLY A 196 22.78 -21.03 -13.27
C GLY A 196 22.85 -22.46 -12.71
N LYS A 197 22.62 -23.46 -13.57
CA LYS A 197 22.70 -24.91 -13.18
C LYS A 197 24.03 -25.28 -12.55
N GLU A 198 25.13 -24.74 -13.09
CA GLU A 198 26.50 -25.01 -12.59
C GLU A 198 26.74 -24.38 -11.22
N ASP A 199 26.19 -23.16 -10.99
CA ASP A 199 26.28 -22.48 -9.69
C ASP A 199 25.47 -23.21 -8.64
N ALA A 200 24.27 -23.67 -8.97
CA ALA A 200 23.41 -24.43 -8.09
C ALA A 200 24.09 -25.78 -7.72
N ALA A 201 24.65 -26.49 -8.70
CA ALA A 201 25.37 -27.72 -8.48
C ALA A 201 26.61 -27.54 -7.59
N ALA A 202 27.26 -26.37 -7.65
CA ALA A 202 28.41 -26.02 -6.80
C ALA A 202 27.98 -25.41 -5.44
N GLY A 203 26.70 -25.40 -5.11
CA GLY A 203 26.17 -24.82 -3.86
C GLY A 203 26.20 -23.28 -3.78
N ARG A 204 26.47 -22.60 -4.89
CA ARG A 204 26.48 -21.14 -4.97
C ARG A 204 25.06 -20.61 -5.20
N THR A 205 24.29 -20.46 -4.13
CA THR A 205 22.86 -20.14 -4.19
C THR A 205 22.50 -18.68 -3.90
N CYS A 206 23.35 -17.92 -3.22
CA CYS A 206 23.09 -16.52 -2.85
C CYS A 206 24.39 -15.78 -2.53
N PRO A 207 24.60 -14.55 -3.01
CA PRO A 207 25.68 -13.69 -2.52
C PRO A 207 25.40 -13.29 -1.06
N GLN A 208 26.35 -13.53 -0.16
CA GLN A 208 26.17 -13.28 1.28
C GLN A 208 26.18 -11.79 1.66
N TRP A 209 26.89 -10.94 0.92
CA TRP A 209 27.00 -9.50 1.18
C TRP A 209 27.02 -8.72 -0.14
N VAL A 210 26.07 -7.81 -0.33
CA VAL A 210 25.91 -7.10 -1.60
C VAL A 210 25.69 -5.61 -1.33
N SER A 211 26.57 -4.76 -1.87
CA SER A 211 26.40 -3.32 -1.86
C SER A 211 25.18 -2.90 -2.72
N VAL A 212 24.73 -1.63 -2.60
CA VAL A 212 23.63 -1.13 -3.45
C VAL A 212 24.00 -1.20 -4.93
N GLN A 213 25.21 -0.84 -5.28
CA GLN A 213 25.75 -0.91 -6.66
C GLN A 213 25.77 -2.35 -7.17
N ASP A 214 26.19 -3.28 -6.32
CA ASP A 214 26.19 -4.71 -6.67
C ASP A 214 24.76 -5.25 -6.84
N LYS A 215 23.79 -4.77 -6.05
CA LYS A 215 22.37 -5.15 -6.20
C LYS A 215 21.82 -4.76 -7.58
N GLU A 216 22.12 -3.55 -8.05
CA GLU A 216 21.71 -3.10 -9.39
C GLU A 216 22.35 -3.95 -10.49
N ALA A 217 23.66 -4.22 -10.38
CA ALA A 217 24.40 -5.06 -11.31
C ALA A 217 23.86 -6.49 -11.33
N LEU A 218 23.60 -7.08 -10.17
CA LEU A 218 23.03 -8.44 -10.03
C LEU A 218 21.61 -8.51 -10.60
N THR A 219 20.79 -7.51 -10.36
CA THR A 219 19.44 -7.45 -10.92
C THR A 219 19.47 -7.40 -12.45
N ARG A 220 20.32 -6.53 -13.03
CA ARG A 220 20.49 -6.44 -14.48
C ARG A 220 20.97 -7.77 -15.06
N LEU A 221 22.00 -8.34 -14.49
CA LEU A 221 22.53 -9.66 -14.91
C LEU A 221 21.47 -10.75 -14.81
N ALA A 222 20.67 -10.76 -13.74
CA ALA A 222 19.60 -11.73 -13.56
C ALA A 222 18.53 -11.61 -14.66
N LEU A 223 18.12 -10.39 -15.01
CA LEU A 223 17.15 -10.14 -16.07
C LEU A 223 17.67 -10.52 -17.44
N GLU A 224 18.93 -10.15 -17.76
CA GLU A 224 19.60 -10.51 -19.02
C GLU A 224 19.72 -12.04 -19.18
N ARG A 225 20.21 -12.72 -18.16
CA ARG A 225 20.39 -14.19 -18.16
C ARG A 225 19.06 -14.94 -18.24
N SER A 226 18.04 -14.49 -17.48
CA SER A 226 16.71 -15.09 -17.56
C SER A 226 16.09 -14.88 -18.93
N GLY A 227 16.25 -13.69 -19.54
CA GLY A 227 15.81 -13.43 -20.89
C GLY A 227 16.48 -14.34 -21.91
N GLN A 228 17.80 -14.56 -21.80
CA GLN A 228 18.53 -15.46 -22.69
C GLN A 228 18.05 -16.91 -22.57
N VAL A 229 17.86 -17.42 -21.36
CA VAL A 229 17.33 -18.78 -21.15
C VAL A 229 15.96 -18.96 -21.81
N LEU A 230 15.07 -17.95 -21.70
CA LEU A 230 13.75 -17.99 -22.35
C LEU A 230 13.85 -17.98 -23.88
N LEU A 231 14.79 -17.23 -24.47
CA LEU A 231 15.03 -17.19 -25.92
C LEU A 231 15.64 -18.49 -26.43
N ASP A 232 16.50 -19.13 -25.67
CA ASP A 232 17.17 -20.38 -26.02
C ASP A 232 16.31 -21.64 -25.83
N GLY A 233 15.05 -21.46 -25.39
CA GLY A 233 14.08 -22.56 -25.21
C GLY A 233 14.18 -23.33 -23.91
N GLY A 234 14.88 -22.78 -22.90
CA GLY A 234 14.86 -23.20 -21.49
C GLY A 234 15.69 -24.41 -21.16
#